data_244f7fce04ded86b42a264d889189781
#
_entry.id   244f7fce04ded86b42a264d889189781
#
_cell.length_a   1.000
_cell.length_b   1.000
_cell.length_c   1.000
_cell.angle_alpha   90.00
_cell.angle_beta   90.00
_cell.angle_gamma   90.00
#
_symmetry.space_group_name_H-M   'P 1'
#
loop_
_entity.id
_entity.type
_entity.pdbx_description
1 polymer ?
#
loop_
_entity_poly.entity_id
_entity_poly.type
_entity_poly.pdbx_seq_one_letter_code
_entity_poly.pdbx_strand_id
1 'polypeptide(L)'
;MEQGNFLRVALQRADGPSMGLWQMVPGANVSRALARVPGVDWVVIDCEHGNLDDSAMHEAVPAVAAAGASPIVRIPGMESWMIKRALDSGAHGILVPLLRTAQEAREIVKAAKFPPQGTRGFGSPYAMERFSPMPTMTEYLQQANSSLLTIVQIETQEALNNLEEIAAVDGVDILFVGPFDLGSFYSTVTAVKLSINLRAAGNNIGHPIIQGIVKPELREAVARVLEVCHRFGKKCGIYSTSGKQAREYSKAGFDMIHVATDFTSLQFIMTQEVNIAKGREGTEKGGSY
;
A
#
# COMPACT_ATOMS: atom_id res chain seq x y z
N MET A 1 18.04 -1.66 12.77
CA MET A 1 16.78 -1.21 12.12
C MET A 1 16.20 -2.25 11.17
N GLU A 2 16.98 -2.91 10.32
CA GLU A 2 16.44 -3.90 9.36
C GLU A 2 15.62 -5.00 10.04
N GLN A 3 16.12 -5.56 11.14
CA GLN A 3 15.39 -6.58 11.92
C GLN A 3 14.12 -6.04 12.60
N GLY A 4 14.05 -4.75 12.86
CA GLY A 4 12.87 -4.09 13.42
C GLY A 4 11.84 -3.66 12.37
N ASN A 5 12.14 -3.79 11.08
CA ASN A 5 11.17 -3.63 10.00
C ASN A 5 10.59 -4.99 9.60
N PHE A 6 9.49 -5.38 10.22
CA PHE A 6 8.89 -6.70 10.05
C PHE A 6 8.51 -7.02 8.61
N LEU A 7 8.03 -6.03 7.84
CA LEU A 7 7.76 -6.22 6.41
C LEU A 7 9.06 -6.53 5.65
N ARG A 8 10.15 -5.78 5.89
CA ARG A 8 11.44 -6.06 5.23
C ARG A 8 11.94 -7.47 5.55
N VAL A 9 11.83 -7.88 6.81
CA VAL A 9 12.19 -9.25 7.22
C VAL A 9 11.29 -10.28 6.54
N ALA A 10 9.98 -10.05 6.50
CA ALA A 10 9.02 -10.93 5.86
C ALA A 10 9.29 -11.10 4.35
N LEU A 11 9.66 -10.03 3.65
CA LEU A 11 9.99 -10.06 2.22
C LEU A 11 11.27 -10.84 1.89
N GLN A 12 12.08 -11.17 2.90
CA GLN A 12 13.29 -11.99 2.76
C GLN A 12 13.05 -13.47 3.10
N ARG A 13 11.87 -13.81 3.64
CA ARG A 13 11.54 -15.20 3.98
C ARG A 13 11.33 -16.04 2.71
N ALA A 14 11.65 -17.32 2.82
CA ALA A 14 11.43 -18.29 1.75
C ALA A 14 10.08 -19.03 1.88
N ASP A 15 9.34 -18.80 2.95
CA ASP A 15 8.14 -19.56 3.34
C ASP A 15 6.83 -18.98 2.81
N GLY A 16 6.88 -17.93 2.01
CA GLY A 16 5.73 -17.34 1.35
C GLY A 16 5.71 -15.81 1.36
N PRO A 17 4.64 -15.22 0.81
CA PRO A 17 4.49 -13.77 0.76
C PRO A 17 4.17 -13.18 2.12
N SER A 18 4.47 -11.90 2.29
CA SER A 18 4.08 -11.11 3.44
C SER A 18 2.61 -10.69 3.33
N MET A 19 1.84 -10.91 4.40
CA MET A 19 0.41 -10.57 4.47
C MET A 19 0.19 -9.35 5.35
N GLY A 20 -0.74 -8.49 4.95
CA GLY A 20 -1.06 -7.30 5.73
C GLY A 20 -2.48 -6.82 5.58
N LEU A 21 -2.81 -5.84 6.41
CA LEU A 21 -4.13 -5.25 6.51
C LEU A 21 -4.10 -3.76 6.18
N TRP A 22 -5.29 -3.21 5.94
CA TRP A 22 -5.48 -1.81 5.58
C TRP A 22 -6.33 -1.10 6.62
N GLN A 23 -5.84 0.01 7.15
CA GLN A 23 -6.52 0.84 8.12
C GLN A 23 -7.04 2.11 7.45
N MET A 24 -8.36 2.30 7.48
CA MET A 24 -9.05 3.50 7.00
C MET A 24 -9.74 4.27 8.13
N VAL A 25 -9.98 3.60 9.28
CA VAL A 25 -10.65 4.19 10.45
C VAL A 25 -9.58 4.69 11.43
N PRO A 26 -9.66 5.95 11.89
CA PRO A 26 -8.69 6.48 12.84
C PRO A 26 -8.80 5.82 14.21
N GLY A 27 -7.70 5.84 14.94
CA GLY A 27 -7.62 5.43 16.34
C GLY A 27 -6.58 4.35 16.63
N ALA A 28 -5.70 4.63 17.60
CA ALA A 28 -4.62 3.74 17.99
C ALA A 28 -5.09 2.35 18.49
N ASN A 29 -6.33 2.23 18.97
CA ASN A 29 -6.90 0.94 19.35
C ASN A 29 -7.24 0.08 18.14
N VAL A 30 -7.73 0.69 17.06
CA VAL A 30 -7.95 0.01 15.77
C VAL A 30 -6.60 -0.46 15.21
N SER A 31 -5.61 0.42 15.19
CA SER A 31 -4.24 0.09 14.74
C SER A 31 -3.67 -1.13 15.47
N ARG A 32 -3.79 -1.15 16.82
CA ARG A 32 -3.33 -2.29 17.64
C ARG A 32 -4.11 -3.57 17.36
N ALA A 33 -5.42 -3.47 17.15
CA ALA A 33 -6.25 -4.63 16.85
C ALA A 33 -5.86 -5.27 15.52
N LEU A 34 -5.65 -4.46 14.48
CA LEU A 34 -5.19 -4.93 13.18
C LEU A 34 -3.80 -5.57 13.25
N ALA A 35 -2.85 -4.88 13.88
CA ALA A 35 -1.47 -5.36 13.98
C ALA A 35 -1.30 -6.64 14.80
N ARG A 36 -2.27 -6.98 15.67
CA ARG A 36 -2.28 -8.21 16.48
C ARG A 36 -2.98 -9.39 15.81
N VAL A 37 -3.52 -9.22 14.63
CA VAL A 37 -4.08 -10.35 13.88
C VAL A 37 -2.96 -11.34 13.55
N PRO A 38 -3.05 -12.61 13.94
CA PRO A 38 -1.99 -13.57 13.70
C PRO A 38 -1.65 -13.73 12.22
N GLY A 39 -0.36 -13.67 11.89
CA GLY A 39 0.13 -13.79 10.52
C GLY A 39 0.17 -12.47 9.74
N VAL A 40 -0.11 -11.35 10.40
CA VAL A 40 0.04 -10.01 9.81
C VAL A 40 1.45 -9.49 10.07
N ASP A 41 2.16 -9.13 9.00
CA ASP A 41 3.50 -8.54 9.06
C ASP A 41 3.47 -7.01 8.98
N TRP A 42 2.42 -6.42 8.39
CA TRP A 42 2.30 -4.98 8.16
C TRP A 42 0.86 -4.49 8.16
N VAL A 43 0.70 -3.21 8.48
CA VAL A 43 -0.57 -2.48 8.36
C VAL A 43 -0.33 -1.21 7.55
N VAL A 44 -1.08 -1.02 6.47
CA VAL A 44 -1.14 0.29 5.79
C VAL A 44 -2.06 1.22 6.57
N ILE A 45 -1.54 2.38 6.91
CA ILE A 45 -2.25 3.51 7.49
C ILE A 45 -2.59 4.43 6.33
N ASP A 46 -3.87 4.51 5.97
CA ASP A 46 -4.31 5.15 4.74
C ASP A 46 -4.67 6.62 4.95
N CYS A 47 -3.73 7.51 4.63
CA CYS A 47 -3.94 8.95 4.67
C CYS A 47 -4.44 9.53 3.33
N GLU A 48 -4.63 8.70 2.29
CA GLU A 48 -5.19 9.12 1.00
C GLU A 48 -6.73 9.02 1.02
N HIS A 49 -7.26 7.83 1.22
CA HIS A 49 -8.70 7.55 1.18
C HIS A 49 -9.32 7.25 2.54
N GLY A 50 -8.49 7.01 3.56
CA GLY A 50 -8.93 6.83 4.93
C GLY A 50 -9.28 8.16 5.61
N ASN A 51 -9.96 8.07 6.75
CA ASN A 51 -10.22 9.25 7.59
C ASN A 51 -9.07 9.48 8.59
N LEU A 52 -7.82 9.44 8.10
CA LEU A 52 -6.61 9.61 8.90
C LEU A 52 -5.85 10.85 8.45
N ASP A 53 -5.88 11.87 9.28
CA ASP A 53 -5.06 13.06 9.15
C ASP A 53 -3.66 12.83 9.75
N ASP A 54 -2.84 13.88 9.75
CA ASP A 54 -1.49 13.84 10.29
C ASP A 54 -1.45 13.46 11.79
N SER A 55 -2.41 13.91 12.58
CA SER A 55 -2.51 13.55 14.00
C SER A 55 -2.83 12.07 14.18
N ALA A 56 -3.84 11.57 13.47
CA ALA A 56 -4.23 10.17 13.51
C ALA A 56 -3.11 9.24 12.98
N MET A 57 -2.35 9.67 11.97
CA MET A 57 -1.16 8.96 11.49
C MET A 57 -0.10 8.83 12.60
N HIS A 58 0.20 9.93 13.31
CA HIS A 58 1.16 9.95 14.42
C HIS A 58 0.72 9.09 15.62
N GLU A 59 -0.58 8.81 15.78
CA GLU A 59 -1.09 7.85 16.78
C GLU A 59 -1.05 6.40 16.27
N ALA A 60 -1.38 6.18 14.99
CA ALA A 60 -1.47 4.85 14.41
C ALA A 60 -0.09 4.19 14.22
N VAL A 61 0.90 4.93 13.72
CA VAL A 61 2.25 4.42 13.45
C VAL A 61 2.88 3.77 14.68
N PRO A 62 2.99 4.44 15.84
CA PRO A 62 3.53 3.81 17.06
C PRO A 62 2.69 2.65 17.55
N ALA A 63 1.37 2.70 17.39
CA ALA A 63 0.47 1.64 17.84
C ALA A 63 0.66 0.34 17.04
N VAL A 64 0.90 0.43 15.73
CA VAL A 64 1.22 -0.71 14.87
C VAL A 64 2.60 -1.25 15.20
N ALA A 65 3.64 -0.40 15.24
CA ALA A 65 5.01 -0.81 15.52
C ALA A 65 5.15 -1.54 16.89
N ALA A 66 4.54 -0.97 17.93
CA ALA A 66 4.56 -1.57 19.27
C ALA A 66 3.80 -2.91 19.37
N ALA A 67 2.92 -3.20 18.40
CA ALA A 67 2.19 -4.47 18.33
C ALA A 67 2.93 -5.56 17.53
N GLY A 68 4.10 -5.25 16.94
CA GLY A 68 4.94 -6.23 16.25
C GLY A 68 4.66 -6.36 14.74
N ALA A 69 4.04 -5.33 14.13
CA ALA A 69 3.87 -5.24 12.69
C ALA A 69 4.53 -3.98 12.13
N SER A 70 4.81 -3.94 10.83
CA SER A 70 5.36 -2.75 10.17
C SER A 70 4.28 -1.74 9.83
N PRO A 71 4.31 -0.51 10.38
CA PRO A 71 3.46 0.58 9.92
C PRO A 71 3.94 1.08 8.55
N ILE A 72 3.10 0.99 7.55
CA ILE A 72 3.32 1.55 6.21
C ILE A 72 2.31 2.67 6.03
N VAL A 73 2.75 3.86 5.69
CA VAL A 73 1.83 4.99 5.48
C VAL A 73 1.59 5.19 3.99
N ARG A 74 0.31 5.09 3.58
CA ARG A 74 -0.10 5.58 2.26
C ARG A 74 -0.38 7.08 2.37
N ILE A 75 0.42 7.87 1.65
CA ILE A 75 0.31 9.33 1.61
C ILE A 75 -0.64 9.78 0.50
N PRO A 76 -1.26 10.97 0.60
CA PRO A 76 -2.24 11.43 -0.40
C PRO A 76 -1.66 11.84 -1.75
N GLY A 77 -0.36 12.00 -1.87
CA GLY A 77 0.31 12.46 -3.08
C GLY A 77 1.82 12.27 -3.04
N MET A 78 2.55 12.88 -4.00
CA MET A 78 4.00 12.69 -4.17
C MET A 78 4.84 13.83 -3.59
N GLU A 79 4.24 14.80 -2.91
CA GLU A 79 4.93 15.96 -2.39
C GLU A 79 5.93 15.57 -1.29
N SER A 80 7.13 16.12 -1.39
CA SER A 80 8.26 15.79 -0.50
C SER A 80 7.94 15.98 0.99
N TRP A 81 7.10 16.95 1.33
CA TRP A 81 6.71 17.19 2.72
C TRP A 81 5.79 16.07 3.27
N MET A 82 4.91 15.46 2.44
CA MET A 82 4.07 14.33 2.83
C MET A 82 4.94 13.09 3.12
N ILE A 83 5.90 12.81 2.23
CA ILE A 83 6.90 11.75 2.41
C ILE A 83 7.66 11.94 3.73
N LYS A 84 8.15 13.15 3.96
CA LYS A 84 8.87 13.49 5.18
C LYS A 84 8.01 13.31 6.43
N ARG A 85 6.76 13.80 6.43
CA ARG A 85 5.85 13.67 7.58
C ARG A 85 5.58 12.21 7.93
N ALA A 86 5.31 11.38 6.93
CA ALA A 86 5.09 9.94 7.13
C ALA A 86 6.32 9.25 7.73
N LEU A 87 7.51 9.48 7.17
CA LEU A 87 8.73 8.87 7.68
C LEU A 87 9.17 9.44 9.04
N ASP A 88 8.86 10.71 9.34
CA ASP A 88 9.16 11.34 10.61
C ASP A 88 8.23 10.89 11.75
N SER A 89 7.04 10.36 11.44
CA SER A 89 6.19 9.66 12.42
C SER A 89 6.79 8.33 12.89
N GLY A 90 7.76 7.81 12.12
CA GLY A 90 8.43 6.53 12.37
C GLY A 90 7.86 5.37 11.54
N ALA A 91 7.17 5.66 10.45
CA ALA A 91 6.73 4.63 9.51
C ALA A 91 7.92 3.80 9.01
N HIS A 92 7.72 2.49 8.89
CA HIS A 92 8.71 1.56 8.35
C HIS A 92 8.83 1.61 6.82
N GLY A 93 7.89 2.29 6.18
CA GLY A 93 7.88 2.58 4.75
C GLY A 93 6.73 3.50 4.39
N ILE A 94 6.80 4.00 3.16
CA ILE A 94 5.75 4.81 2.53
C ILE A 94 5.18 4.07 1.33
N LEU A 95 3.89 4.26 1.07
CA LEU A 95 3.20 3.84 -0.14
C LEU A 95 2.71 5.10 -0.86
N VAL A 96 3.22 5.33 -2.06
CA VAL A 96 2.96 6.54 -2.84
C VAL A 96 2.04 6.22 -4.01
N PRO A 97 0.85 6.85 -4.08
CA PRO A 97 -0.14 6.59 -5.12
C PRO A 97 0.15 7.32 -6.42
N LEU A 98 -0.56 6.96 -7.48
CA LEU A 98 -0.72 7.68 -8.75
C LEU A 98 0.59 7.99 -9.50
N LEU A 99 1.64 7.20 -9.28
CA LEU A 99 2.90 7.30 -10.02
C LEU A 99 2.66 7.11 -11.52
N ARG A 100 3.42 7.84 -12.36
CA ARG A 100 3.32 7.80 -13.83
C ARG A 100 4.65 7.51 -14.51
N THR A 101 5.75 8.07 -13.99
CA THR A 101 7.04 8.08 -14.66
C THR A 101 8.20 7.69 -13.76
N ALA A 102 9.28 7.22 -14.36
CA ALA A 102 10.54 6.97 -13.64
C ALA A 102 11.14 8.24 -13.02
N GLN A 103 10.87 9.42 -13.60
CA GLN A 103 11.32 10.67 -13.01
C GLN A 103 10.60 10.96 -11.70
N GLU A 104 9.27 10.76 -11.63
CA GLU A 104 8.50 10.86 -10.38
C GLU A 104 9.02 9.85 -9.35
N ALA A 105 9.32 8.60 -9.76
CA ALA A 105 9.91 7.61 -8.87
C ALA A 105 11.25 8.07 -8.28
N ARG A 106 12.13 8.67 -9.09
CA ARG A 106 13.40 9.24 -8.61
C ARG A 106 13.20 10.38 -7.61
N GLU A 107 12.22 11.27 -7.84
CA GLU A 107 11.91 12.35 -6.90
C GLU A 107 11.34 11.83 -5.57
N ILE A 108 10.50 10.78 -5.61
CA ILE A 108 10.01 10.10 -4.41
C ILE A 108 11.19 9.52 -3.61
N VAL A 109 12.08 8.78 -4.27
CA VAL A 109 13.27 8.21 -3.62
C VAL A 109 14.14 9.30 -3.02
N LYS A 110 14.40 10.37 -3.77
CA LYS A 110 15.18 11.53 -3.31
C LYS A 110 14.59 12.18 -2.06
N ALA A 111 13.26 12.29 -1.98
CA ALA A 111 12.57 12.82 -0.81
C ALA A 111 12.57 11.86 0.40
N ALA A 112 12.58 10.55 0.15
CA ALA A 112 12.53 9.50 1.18
C ALA A 112 13.88 9.19 1.82
N LYS A 113 14.99 9.37 1.08
CA LYS A 113 16.33 8.97 1.51
C LYS A 113 17.15 10.15 2.04
N PHE A 114 18.01 9.89 3.03
CA PHE A 114 19.00 10.84 3.51
C PHE A 114 20.18 10.96 2.53
N PRO A 115 20.93 12.08 2.58
CA PRO A 115 22.17 12.20 1.82
C PRO A 115 23.15 11.03 2.08
N PRO A 116 23.92 10.58 1.07
CA PRO A 116 24.03 11.13 -0.27
C PRO A 116 22.97 10.61 -1.27
N GLN A 117 22.12 9.66 -0.89
CA GLN A 117 21.13 9.02 -1.77
C GLN A 117 19.89 9.89 -2.03
N GLY A 118 19.63 10.85 -1.14
CA GLY A 118 18.49 11.76 -1.25
C GLY A 118 18.70 13.08 -0.53
N THR A 119 17.58 13.77 -0.25
CA THR A 119 17.59 15.11 0.34
C THR A 119 16.70 15.22 1.59
N ARG A 120 16.27 14.08 2.16
CA ARG A 120 15.46 14.08 3.38
C ARG A 120 16.20 14.80 4.51
N GLY A 121 15.55 15.81 5.14
CA GLY A 121 16.08 16.45 6.34
C GLY A 121 15.86 15.59 7.57
N PHE A 122 16.82 15.57 8.46
CA PHE A 122 16.74 14.89 9.76
C PHE A 122 16.32 15.87 10.86
N GLY A 123 15.41 15.47 11.76
CA GLY A 123 14.95 16.31 12.85
C GLY A 123 13.86 15.71 13.72
N SER A 124 13.24 14.59 13.30
CA SER A 124 12.20 13.95 14.11
C SER A 124 12.80 13.21 15.31
N PRO A 125 12.31 13.46 16.54
CA PRO A 125 12.67 12.63 17.69
C PRO A 125 11.91 11.29 17.73
N TYR A 126 10.82 11.15 16.97
CA TYR A 126 9.89 10.02 17.06
C TYR A 126 10.29 8.83 16.20
N ALA A 127 10.98 9.07 15.08
CA ALA A 127 11.21 8.06 14.06
C ALA A 127 11.97 6.83 14.57
N MET A 128 12.93 7.04 15.50
CA MET A 128 13.76 5.98 16.08
C MET A 128 13.00 5.07 17.04
N GLU A 129 12.02 5.64 17.76
CA GLU A 129 11.26 4.92 18.80
C GLU A 129 10.36 3.81 18.25
N ARG A 130 10.21 3.72 16.93
CA ARG A 130 9.33 2.72 16.27
C ARG A 130 10.07 1.47 15.85
N PHE A 131 11.35 1.35 16.24
CA PHE A 131 12.19 0.17 16.00
C PHE A 131 12.58 -0.49 17.33
N SER A 132 12.65 -1.82 17.32
CA SER A 132 13.15 -2.58 18.46
C SER A 132 14.30 -3.50 18.00
N PRO A 133 15.49 -3.38 18.59
CA PRO A 133 15.88 -2.36 19.56
C PRO A 133 15.87 -0.95 18.95
N MET A 134 15.62 0.06 19.81
CA MET A 134 15.62 1.46 19.39
C MET A 134 17.03 1.90 18.99
N PRO A 135 17.25 2.36 17.74
CA PRO A 135 18.56 2.85 17.32
C PRO A 135 18.86 4.23 17.93
N THR A 136 20.12 4.53 18.10
CA THR A 136 20.58 5.91 18.35
C THR A 136 20.33 6.77 17.11
N MET A 137 20.41 8.12 17.28
CA MET A 137 20.27 9.06 16.15
C MET A 137 21.29 8.75 15.03
N THR A 138 22.53 8.44 15.40
CA THR A 138 23.59 8.10 14.45
C THR A 138 23.27 6.80 13.70
N GLU A 139 22.86 5.76 14.40
CA GLU A 139 22.48 4.48 13.80
C GLU A 139 21.26 4.62 12.89
N TYR A 140 20.29 5.46 13.28
CA TYR A 140 19.14 5.73 12.42
C TYR A 140 19.57 6.39 11.11
N LEU A 141 20.40 7.42 11.13
CA LEU A 141 20.91 8.08 9.93
C LEU A 141 21.71 7.12 9.03
N GLN A 142 22.51 6.22 9.62
CA GLN A 142 23.32 5.26 8.90
C GLN A 142 22.49 4.13 8.26
N GLN A 143 21.39 3.73 8.89
CA GLN A 143 20.63 2.55 8.51
C GLN A 143 19.28 2.86 7.84
N ALA A 144 18.74 4.08 7.97
CA ALA A 144 17.41 4.41 7.48
C ALA A 144 17.27 4.20 5.96
N ASN A 145 18.29 4.56 5.18
CA ASN A 145 18.25 4.43 3.73
C ASN A 145 18.10 2.97 3.26
N SER A 146 18.68 2.01 3.97
CA SER A 146 18.58 0.58 3.68
C SER A 146 17.39 -0.08 4.37
N SER A 147 16.93 0.45 5.51
CA SER A 147 15.90 -0.19 6.33
C SER A 147 14.49 0.24 5.99
N LEU A 148 14.28 1.51 5.60
CA LEU A 148 12.96 2.04 5.27
C LEU A 148 12.57 1.72 3.83
N LEU A 149 11.30 1.32 3.64
CA LEU A 149 10.78 0.89 2.35
C LEU A 149 10.15 2.05 1.59
N THR A 150 10.52 2.18 0.33
CA THR A 150 9.87 3.08 -0.64
C THR A 150 9.02 2.23 -1.58
N ILE A 151 7.71 2.37 -1.46
CA ILE A 151 6.72 1.60 -2.21
C ILE A 151 5.97 2.57 -3.13
N VAL A 152 5.85 2.23 -4.40
CA VAL A 152 5.12 3.04 -5.38
C VAL A 152 3.95 2.26 -5.97
N GLN A 153 2.79 2.89 -6.13
CA GLN A 153 1.62 2.25 -6.72
C GLN A 153 1.67 2.29 -8.25
N ILE A 154 1.45 1.14 -8.87
CA ILE A 154 1.27 1.00 -10.31
C ILE A 154 -0.23 0.85 -10.58
N GLU A 155 -0.85 1.96 -10.96
CA GLU A 155 -2.31 2.05 -11.06
C GLU A 155 -2.78 3.03 -12.14
N THR A 156 -1.84 3.52 -12.97
CA THR A 156 -2.13 4.39 -14.11
C THR A 156 -1.67 3.75 -15.41
N GLN A 157 -2.29 4.12 -16.54
CA GLN A 157 -1.84 3.67 -17.85
C GLN A 157 -0.42 4.13 -18.17
N GLU A 158 -0.08 5.36 -17.74
CA GLU A 158 1.25 5.90 -17.94
C GLU A 158 2.30 5.11 -17.16
N ALA A 159 2.01 4.71 -15.91
CA ALA A 159 2.91 3.85 -15.14
C ALA A 159 3.12 2.49 -15.81
N LEU A 160 2.07 1.88 -16.39
CA LEU A 160 2.20 0.65 -17.17
C LEU A 160 3.06 0.83 -18.42
N ASN A 161 2.94 1.96 -19.09
CA ASN A 161 3.75 2.26 -20.26
C ASN A 161 5.23 2.45 -19.92
N ASN A 162 5.52 3.03 -18.74
CA ASN A 162 6.86 3.33 -18.23
C ASN A 162 7.37 2.28 -17.22
N LEU A 163 6.73 1.11 -17.13
CA LEU A 163 6.90 0.16 -16.04
C LEU A 163 8.34 -0.31 -15.86
N GLU A 164 9.06 -0.62 -16.93
CA GLU A 164 10.45 -1.07 -16.86
C GLU A 164 11.39 0.05 -16.39
N GLU A 165 11.16 1.27 -16.85
CA GLU A 165 11.93 2.43 -16.42
C GLU A 165 11.70 2.75 -14.95
N ILE A 166 10.45 2.60 -14.47
CA ILE A 166 10.10 2.76 -13.05
C ILE A 166 10.76 1.65 -12.22
N ALA A 167 10.67 0.40 -12.65
CA ALA A 167 11.26 -0.74 -11.97
C ALA A 167 12.80 -0.65 -11.89
N ALA A 168 13.44 0.00 -12.87
CA ALA A 168 14.88 0.23 -12.89
C ALA A 168 15.37 1.31 -11.91
N VAL A 169 14.45 2.08 -11.27
CA VAL A 169 14.85 3.15 -10.36
C VAL A 169 15.43 2.56 -9.06
N ASP A 170 16.69 2.90 -8.78
CA ASP A 170 17.33 2.56 -7.52
C ASP A 170 16.65 3.26 -6.35
N GLY A 171 16.45 2.54 -5.23
CA GLY A 171 15.80 3.05 -4.04
C GLY A 171 14.29 2.86 -4.00
N VAL A 172 13.64 2.46 -5.10
CA VAL A 172 12.30 1.85 -5.08
C VAL A 172 12.45 0.40 -4.64
N ASP A 173 11.76 0.00 -3.58
CA ASP A 173 11.83 -1.36 -3.03
C ASP A 173 10.71 -2.25 -3.59
N ILE A 174 9.48 -1.72 -3.68
CA ILE A 174 8.28 -2.46 -4.04
C ILE A 174 7.46 -1.67 -5.06
N LEU A 175 6.98 -2.36 -6.11
CA LEU A 175 5.92 -1.86 -6.97
C LEU A 175 4.61 -2.51 -6.50
N PHE A 176 3.64 -1.69 -6.09
CA PHE A 176 2.38 -2.15 -5.52
C PHE A 176 1.23 -1.93 -6.51
N VAL A 177 0.51 -2.98 -6.87
CA VAL A 177 -0.62 -2.87 -7.81
C VAL A 177 -1.87 -2.43 -7.07
N GLY A 178 -2.44 -1.29 -7.51
CA GLY A 178 -3.78 -0.83 -7.13
C GLY A 178 -4.81 -1.27 -8.19
N PRO A 179 -5.40 -2.49 -8.11
CA PRO A 179 -6.19 -3.04 -9.22
C PRO A 179 -7.49 -2.28 -9.46
N PHE A 180 -8.01 -1.56 -8.48
CA PHE A 180 -9.21 -0.74 -8.65
C PHE A 180 -8.92 0.49 -9.50
N ASP A 181 -7.93 1.27 -9.16
CA ASP A 181 -7.54 2.46 -9.92
C ASP A 181 -6.97 2.06 -11.27
N LEU A 182 -6.17 1.02 -11.35
CA LEU A 182 -5.67 0.46 -12.59
C LEU A 182 -6.80 -0.01 -13.50
N GLY A 183 -7.81 -0.70 -12.96
CA GLY A 183 -8.98 -1.20 -13.69
C GLY A 183 -10.09 -0.18 -13.85
N SER A 184 -10.12 0.86 -13.03
CA SER A 184 -11.21 1.82 -12.96
C SER A 184 -11.39 2.57 -14.25
N PHE A 185 -12.61 2.92 -14.44
CA PHE A 185 -13.21 3.24 -15.66
C PHE A 185 -13.73 4.64 -15.75
N TYR A 186 -13.58 5.18 -16.94
CA TYR A 186 -14.65 5.89 -17.57
C TYR A 186 -15.52 4.94 -18.39
N SER A 187 -16.53 4.35 -17.76
CA SER A 187 -17.61 3.72 -18.47
C SER A 187 -18.23 4.76 -19.39
N THR A 188 -18.29 4.43 -20.61
CA THR A 188 -19.19 5.01 -21.57
C THR A 188 -20.60 5.07 -20.96
N VAL A 189 -20.82 6.04 -20.09
CA VAL A 189 -22.15 6.57 -19.93
C VAL A 189 -22.42 7.23 -21.26
N THR A 190 -23.32 6.66 -22.00
CA THR A 190 -23.97 7.13 -23.20
C THR A 190 -23.74 8.61 -23.45
N ALA A 191 -23.15 8.90 -24.60
CA ALA A 191 -22.87 10.19 -25.13
C ALA A 191 -23.92 11.25 -24.77
N VAL A 192 -23.67 12.02 -23.73
CA VAL A 192 -24.14 13.38 -23.62
C VAL A 192 -22.93 14.25 -23.87
N LYS A 193 -22.90 14.88 -25.03
CA LYS A 193 -21.97 15.93 -25.42
C LYS A 193 -21.97 17.01 -24.33
N LEU A 194 -21.04 16.93 -23.42
CA LEU A 194 -20.56 18.08 -22.67
C LEU A 194 -19.05 18.17 -22.89
N SER A 195 -18.65 19.15 -23.64
CA SER A 195 -17.28 19.60 -23.82
C SER A 195 -16.74 20.15 -22.51
N ILE A 196 -16.32 19.27 -21.63
CA ILE A 196 -15.50 19.58 -20.46
C ILE A 196 -14.12 18.96 -20.74
N ASN A 197 -13.09 19.76 -20.60
CA ASN A 197 -11.68 19.37 -20.78
C ASN A 197 -11.32 18.18 -19.89
N LEU A 198 -11.46 16.97 -20.39
CA LEU A 198 -11.22 15.68 -19.74
C LEU A 198 -9.73 15.29 -19.74
N ARG A 199 -8.82 16.24 -19.59
CA ARG A 199 -7.38 15.94 -19.50
C ARG A 199 -6.94 15.36 -18.14
N ALA A 200 -7.82 15.35 -17.12
CA ALA A 200 -7.50 14.88 -15.79
C ALA A 200 -7.99 13.45 -15.46
N ALA A 201 -8.76 12.82 -16.35
CA ALA A 201 -9.45 11.55 -16.07
C ALA A 201 -8.90 10.34 -16.86
N GLY A 202 -7.67 10.39 -17.36
CA GLY A 202 -7.11 9.42 -18.30
C GLY A 202 -6.11 8.42 -17.72
N ASN A 203 -6.15 8.14 -16.43
CA ASN A 203 -5.03 7.41 -15.80
C ASN A 203 -5.27 5.91 -15.61
N ASN A 204 -6.28 5.31 -16.20
CA ASN A 204 -6.56 3.90 -16.06
C ASN A 204 -6.76 3.19 -17.40
N ILE A 205 -6.66 1.87 -17.40
CA ILE A 205 -6.71 1.05 -18.63
C ILE A 205 -8.13 0.76 -19.13
N GLY A 206 -9.17 1.32 -18.50
CA GLY A 206 -10.56 1.19 -18.97
C GLY A 206 -11.21 -0.18 -18.75
N HIS A 207 -10.71 -0.99 -17.80
CA HIS A 207 -11.22 -2.34 -17.52
C HIS A 207 -11.61 -2.49 -16.04
N PRO A 208 -12.73 -1.86 -15.60
CA PRO A 208 -13.14 -1.83 -14.20
C PRO A 208 -13.47 -3.21 -13.65
N ILE A 209 -13.25 -3.39 -12.35
CA ILE A 209 -13.76 -4.54 -11.61
C ILE A 209 -15.24 -4.29 -11.30
N ILE A 210 -16.13 -5.04 -11.95
CA ILE A 210 -17.57 -4.95 -11.74
C ILE A 210 -18.06 -6.20 -11.05
N GLN A 211 -18.68 -6.08 -9.89
CA GLN A 211 -19.19 -7.21 -9.10
C GLN A 211 -18.12 -8.30 -8.83
N GLY A 212 -16.88 -7.89 -8.61
CA GLY A 212 -15.76 -8.79 -8.38
C GLY A 212 -15.21 -9.48 -9.65
N ILE A 213 -15.76 -9.18 -10.83
CA ILE A 213 -15.29 -9.75 -12.11
C ILE A 213 -14.10 -8.93 -12.61
N VAL A 214 -12.94 -9.57 -12.71
CA VAL A 214 -11.71 -9.00 -13.27
C VAL A 214 -11.61 -9.38 -14.74
N LYS A 215 -11.56 -8.41 -15.64
CA LYS A 215 -11.42 -8.63 -17.08
C LYS A 215 -10.04 -9.20 -17.43
N PRO A 216 -9.91 -9.95 -18.54
CA PRO A 216 -8.63 -10.51 -18.99
C PRO A 216 -7.52 -9.46 -19.12
N GLU A 217 -7.81 -8.30 -19.68
CA GLU A 217 -6.85 -7.22 -19.92
C GLU A 217 -6.25 -6.71 -18.62
N LEU A 218 -7.06 -6.55 -17.56
CA LEU A 218 -6.56 -6.18 -16.24
C LEU A 218 -5.69 -7.30 -15.63
N ARG A 219 -6.06 -8.58 -15.83
CA ARG A 219 -5.24 -9.70 -15.37
C ARG A 219 -3.88 -9.74 -16.07
N GLU A 220 -3.84 -9.47 -17.36
CA GLU A 220 -2.60 -9.39 -18.14
C GLU A 220 -1.72 -8.23 -17.66
N ALA A 221 -2.32 -7.05 -17.42
CA ALA A 221 -1.60 -5.91 -16.86
C ALA A 221 -0.99 -6.23 -15.48
N VAL A 222 -1.77 -6.85 -14.60
CA VAL A 222 -1.33 -7.29 -13.26
C VAL A 222 -0.19 -8.32 -13.35
N ALA A 223 -0.31 -9.30 -14.25
CA ALA A 223 0.73 -10.31 -14.47
C ALA A 223 2.02 -9.68 -15.03
N ARG A 224 1.90 -8.70 -15.95
CA ARG A 224 3.05 -7.96 -16.48
C ARG A 224 3.79 -7.18 -15.39
N VAL A 225 3.06 -6.55 -14.44
CA VAL A 225 3.72 -5.85 -13.32
C VAL A 225 4.54 -6.83 -12.49
N LEU A 226 3.96 -8.00 -12.16
CA LEU A 226 4.65 -9.04 -11.39
C LEU A 226 5.93 -9.52 -12.10
N GLU A 227 5.84 -9.83 -13.39
CA GLU A 227 6.97 -10.26 -14.20
C GLU A 227 8.10 -9.22 -14.21
N VAL A 228 7.76 -7.96 -14.48
CA VAL A 228 8.75 -6.86 -14.53
C VAL A 228 9.39 -6.65 -13.17
N CYS A 229 8.62 -6.66 -12.07
CA CYS A 229 9.19 -6.56 -10.73
C CYS A 229 10.28 -7.60 -10.51
N HIS A 230 9.99 -8.87 -10.77
CA HIS A 230 10.95 -9.94 -10.54
C HIS A 230 12.16 -9.86 -11.47
N ARG A 231 11.97 -9.48 -12.74
CA ARG A 231 13.06 -9.28 -13.70
C ARG A 231 14.05 -8.19 -13.27
N PHE A 232 13.56 -7.13 -12.63
CA PHE A 232 14.37 -6.03 -12.09
C PHE A 232 14.80 -6.23 -10.62
N GLY A 233 14.53 -7.41 -10.03
CA GLY A 233 14.88 -7.72 -8.64
C GLY A 233 14.09 -6.91 -7.61
N LYS A 234 12.93 -6.35 -8.00
CA LYS A 234 12.02 -5.64 -7.10
C LYS A 234 10.98 -6.60 -6.51
N LYS A 235 10.44 -6.22 -5.36
CA LYS A 235 9.28 -6.92 -4.80
C LYS A 235 8.00 -6.41 -5.43
N CYS A 236 6.99 -7.30 -5.54
CA CYS A 236 5.69 -6.96 -6.09
C CYS A 236 4.61 -7.05 -5.04
N GLY A 237 3.90 -5.94 -4.83
CA GLY A 237 2.74 -5.89 -3.92
C GLY A 237 1.42 -5.84 -4.68
N ILE A 238 0.31 -6.24 -4.00
CA ILE A 238 -1.03 -6.14 -4.58
C ILE A 238 -2.11 -6.00 -3.52
N TYR A 239 -3.13 -5.21 -3.84
CA TYR A 239 -4.38 -5.14 -3.07
C TYR A 239 -5.32 -6.27 -3.47
N SER A 240 -5.91 -6.97 -2.50
CA SER A 240 -6.95 -7.97 -2.74
C SER A 240 -8.25 -7.64 -2.00
N THR A 241 -9.37 -8.20 -2.46
CA THR A 241 -10.70 -7.96 -1.89
C THR A 241 -11.16 -9.07 -0.95
N SER A 242 -10.37 -10.13 -0.82
CA SER A 242 -10.70 -11.28 0.04
C SER A 242 -9.48 -12.16 0.30
N GLY A 243 -9.51 -12.92 1.40
CA GLY A 243 -8.48 -13.93 1.68
C GLY A 243 -8.37 -15.01 0.59
N LYS A 244 -9.47 -15.33 -0.12
CA LYS A 244 -9.43 -16.24 -1.28
C LYS A 244 -8.59 -15.66 -2.41
N GLN A 245 -8.82 -14.40 -2.77
CA GLN A 245 -8.06 -13.72 -3.80
C GLN A 245 -6.59 -13.51 -3.38
N ALA A 246 -6.35 -13.15 -2.12
CA ALA A 246 -5.01 -13.06 -1.57
C ALA A 246 -4.23 -14.39 -1.72
N ARG A 247 -4.89 -15.52 -1.48
CA ARG A 247 -4.31 -16.86 -1.71
C ARG A 247 -4.00 -17.14 -3.18
N GLU A 248 -4.81 -16.66 -4.11
CA GLU A 248 -4.56 -16.77 -5.55
C GLU A 248 -3.32 -15.95 -5.95
N TYR A 249 -3.18 -14.74 -5.44
CA TYR A 249 -2.00 -13.88 -5.64
C TYR A 249 -0.73 -14.46 -5.00
N SER A 250 -0.86 -15.09 -3.82
CA SER A 250 0.25 -15.83 -3.20
C SER A 250 0.77 -16.93 -4.13
N LYS A 251 -0.14 -17.73 -4.73
CA LYS A 251 0.24 -18.77 -5.69
C LYS A 251 0.82 -18.21 -6.99
N ALA A 252 0.43 -17.01 -7.39
CA ALA A 252 0.97 -16.33 -8.56
C ALA A 252 2.39 -15.76 -8.34
N GLY A 253 2.84 -15.65 -7.08
CA GLY A 253 4.19 -15.22 -6.74
C GLY A 253 4.31 -13.76 -6.28
N PHE A 254 3.21 -13.10 -5.87
CA PHE A 254 3.29 -11.77 -5.25
C PHE A 254 3.96 -11.84 -3.87
N ASP A 255 4.76 -10.82 -3.55
CA ASP A 255 5.58 -10.77 -2.34
C ASP A 255 4.88 -10.08 -1.15
N MET A 256 4.08 -9.04 -1.40
CA MET A 256 3.38 -8.21 -0.41
C MET A 256 1.88 -8.18 -0.73
N ILE A 257 1.05 -8.84 0.07
CA ILE A 257 -0.37 -9.04 -0.27
C ILE A 257 -1.26 -8.43 0.81
N HIS A 258 -2.11 -7.49 0.40
CA HIS A 258 -3.23 -7.02 1.21
C HIS A 258 -4.30 -8.11 1.33
N VAL A 259 -4.87 -8.29 2.52
CA VAL A 259 -5.86 -9.35 2.77
C VAL A 259 -7.25 -8.78 3.08
N ALA A 260 -7.31 -7.76 3.92
CA ALA A 260 -8.57 -7.19 4.39
C ALA A 260 -8.40 -5.73 4.85
N THR A 261 -9.48 -4.96 4.71
CA THR A 261 -9.58 -3.57 5.17
C THR A 261 -10.52 -3.49 6.38
N ASP A 262 -10.16 -2.70 7.39
CA ASP A 262 -10.90 -2.59 8.66
C ASP A 262 -12.36 -2.22 8.47
N PHE A 263 -12.66 -1.15 7.74
CA PHE A 263 -14.01 -0.62 7.53
C PHE A 263 -14.94 -1.65 6.87
N THR A 264 -14.48 -2.28 5.80
CA THR A 264 -15.29 -3.24 5.04
C THR A 264 -15.46 -4.56 5.78
N SER A 265 -14.42 -5.01 6.48
CA SER A 265 -14.48 -6.22 7.31
C SER A 265 -15.44 -6.05 8.48
N LEU A 266 -15.43 -4.88 9.13
CA LEU A 266 -16.36 -4.56 10.22
C LEU A 266 -17.81 -4.59 9.73
N GLN A 267 -18.12 -3.93 8.62
CA GLN A 267 -19.45 -3.94 8.04
C GLN A 267 -19.90 -5.34 7.63
N PHE A 268 -19.00 -6.11 7.03
CA PHE A 268 -19.28 -7.47 6.58
C PHE A 268 -19.69 -8.38 7.76
N ILE A 269 -18.86 -8.45 8.80
CA ILE A 269 -19.14 -9.31 9.95
C ILE A 269 -20.40 -8.86 10.71
N MET A 270 -20.58 -7.54 10.92
CA MET A 270 -21.77 -7.02 11.61
C MET A 270 -23.05 -7.29 10.80
N THR A 271 -22.99 -7.21 9.49
CA THR A 271 -24.12 -7.55 8.61
C THR A 271 -24.47 -9.04 8.70
N GLN A 272 -23.47 -9.92 8.71
CA GLN A 272 -23.68 -11.36 8.90
C GLN A 272 -24.38 -11.65 10.22
N GLU A 273 -23.86 -11.13 11.35
CA GLU A 273 -24.44 -11.35 12.67
C GLU A 273 -25.88 -10.84 12.77
N VAL A 274 -26.16 -9.66 12.22
CA VAL A 274 -27.54 -9.12 12.18
C VAL A 274 -28.48 -10.01 11.33
N ASN A 275 -27.99 -10.55 10.22
CA ASN A 275 -28.80 -11.45 9.37
C ASN A 275 -29.08 -12.78 10.09
N ILE A 276 -28.09 -13.36 10.75
CA ILE A 276 -28.25 -14.57 11.59
C ILE A 276 -29.29 -14.31 12.67
N ALA A 277 -29.16 -13.21 13.42
CA ALA A 277 -30.09 -12.85 14.49
C ALA A 277 -31.54 -12.64 13.98
N LYS A 278 -31.72 -12.29 12.71
CA LYS A 278 -33.03 -12.13 12.06
C LYS A 278 -33.53 -13.40 11.35
N GLY A 279 -32.84 -14.52 11.46
CA GLY A 279 -33.18 -15.77 10.77
C GLY A 279 -33.07 -15.69 9.24
N ARG A 280 -32.18 -14.82 8.73
CA ARG A 280 -31.94 -14.60 7.29
C ARG A 280 -30.66 -15.30 6.81
N GLU A 281 -30.41 -16.49 7.31
CA GLU A 281 -29.25 -17.29 6.94
C GLU A 281 -29.35 -17.68 5.44
N GLY A 282 -28.30 -17.46 4.68
CA GLY A 282 -28.20 -17.90 3.27
C GLY A 282 -28.36 -16.80 2.21
N THR A 283 -28.55 -15.54 2.54
CA THR A 283 -28.44 -14.45 1.58
C THR A 283 -27.00 -13.92 1.52
N GLU A 284 -26.07 -14.76 1.06
CA GLU A 284 -24.73 -14.31 0.67
C GLU A 284 -24.83 -13.44 -0.60
N LYS A 285 -25.12 -12.15 -0.41
CA LYS A 285 -24.57 -11.14 -1.30
C LYS A 285 -23.32 -10.63 -0.60
N GLY A 286 -22.18 -11.25 -0.92
CA GLY A 286 -20.88 -10.72 -0.58
C GLY A 286 -20.88 -9.24 -0.92
N GLY A 287 -20.48 -8.39 0.02
CA GLY A 287 -20.23 -6.99 -0.26
C GLY A 287 -19.08 -6.93 -1.26
N SER A 288 -19.41 -6.81 -2.53
CA SER A 288 -18.46 -6.45 -3.57
C SER A 288 -18.45 -4.95 -3.67
N TYR A 289 -17.29 -4.35 -3.43
CA TYR A 289 -16.99 -3.06 -3.99
C TYR A 289 -16.96 -3.15 -5.51
#